data_545428fe148ec8402e18248a255dee36
#
_entry.id   545428fe148ec8402e18248a255dee36
#
_cell.length_a   1.000
_cell.length_b   1.000
_cell.length_c   1.000
_cell.angle_alpha   90.00
_cell.angle_beta   90.00
_cell.angle_gamma   90.00
#
_symmetry.space_group_name_H-M   'P 1'
#
loop_
_entity.id
_entity.type
_entity.pdbx_description
1 polymer ?
#
loop_
_entity_poly.entity_id
_entity_poly.type
_entity_poly.pdbx_seq_one_letter_code
_entity_poly.pdbx_strand_id
1 'polypeptide(L)'
;MSLEQLLVAADFAEAEALVRSGTDSSRIVVLHGQDAAAARAAAAAGIAAGRGPVPVRPHSFPWKCLVVLPTYNEKENLEAIATAILAYLDTDLLIVDDGSPDGTGEIADRLAAANPRVRVLHREGKLGLGTAYLAGFAQAQARGYERVFEMDADFSHPPWDLPRLCAASAHAELVIGSRYVRGGSTLGWDWKRKLLSRSANLYAGLVLGTGVRDMTAGFRCFHVARLAQIDLSRVGAQGYAFQIEMAFRIKRAGGRIVEVPIHFVDRRVGKSKMNAKIAREALWLVPQLRLRG
;
A
#
# COMPACT_ATOMS: atom_id res chain seq x y z
N MET A 1 -12.39 11.57 13.43
CA MET A 1 -13.39 10.51 13.70
C MET A 1 -12.87 9.72 14.89
N SER A 2 -13.63 9.60 15.99
CA SER A 2 -13.19 8.80 17.13
C SER A 2 -13.19 7.31 16.74
N LEU A 3 -12.27 6.52 17.31
CA LEU A 3 -12.20 5.08 17.09
C LEU A 3 -13.51 4.35 17.47
N GLU A 4 -14.30 4.93 18.38
CA GLU A 4 -15.63 4.45 18.79
C GLU A 4 -16.67 4.43 17.65
N GLN A 5 -16.39 5.14 16.54
CA GLN A 5 -17.28 5.18 15.37
C GLN A 5 -16.89 4.15 14.30
N LEU A 6 -15.82 3.38 14.51
CA LEU A 6 -15.42 2.32 13.58
C LEU A 6 -16.25 1.06 13.80
N LEU A 7 -16.73 0.46 12.71
CA LEU A 7 -17.39 -0.83 12.69
C LEU A 7 -16.43 -1.90 12.19
N VAL A 8 -16.39 -3.03 12.85
CA VAL A 8 -15.50 -4.15 12.54
C VAL A 8 -16.30 -5.23 11.84
N ALA A 9 -15.96 -5.50 10.58
CA ALA A 9 -16.50 -6.59 9.79
C ALA A 9 -15.54 -7.79 9.83
N ALA A 10 -16.07 -9.00 10.05
CA ALA A 10 -15.26 -10.22 10.12
C ALA A 10 -14.71 -10.64 8.76
N ASP A 11 -15.45 -10.33 7.70
CA ASP A 11 -15.09 -10.62 6.33
C ASP A 11 -15.63 -9.55 5.39
N PHE A 12 -15.33 -9.74 4.11
CA PHE A 12 -15.73 -8.78 3.09
C PHE A 12 -17.24 -8.77 2.82
N ALA A 13 -17.92 -9.90 2.94
CA ALA A 13 -19.37 -9.98 2.72
C ALA A 13 -20.11 -9.18 3.78
N GLU A 14 -19.69 -9.26 5.04
CA GLU A 14 -20.21 -8.44 6.13
C GLU A 14 -19.92 -6.96 5.90
N ALA A 15 -18.71 -6.61 5.45
CA ALA A 15 -18.35 -5.22 5.12
C ALA A 15 -19.22 -4.66 3.97
N GLU A 16 -19.45 -5.44 2.91
CA GLU A 16 -20.37 -5.04 1.83
C GLU A 16 -21.80 -4.87 2.33
N ALA A 17 -22.28 -5.74 3.22
CA ALA A 17 -23.61 -5.62 3.80
C ALA A 17 -23.76 -4.32 4.60
N LEU A 18 -22.73 -3.95 5.38
CA LEU A 18 -22.69 -2.69 6.11
C LEU A 18 -22.72 -1.47 5.17
N VAL A 19 -21.98 -1.49 4.06
CA VAL A 19 -22.03 -0.42 3.05
C VAL A 19 -23.40 -0.33 2.40
N ARG A 20 -24.03 -1.47 2.05
CA ARG A 20 -25.37 -1.49 1.47
C ARG A 20 -26.45 -0.99 2.43
N SER A 21 -26.25 -1.14 3.73
CA SER A 21 -27.14 -0.58 4.75
C SER A 21 -26.96 0.93 5.01
N GLY A 22 -26.08 1.59 4.23
CA GLY A 22 -25.83 3.02 4.34
C GLY A 22 -24.69 3.38 5.29
N THR A 23 -23.92 2.40 5.78
CA THR A 23 -22.74 2.67 6.59
C THR A 23 -21.64 3.27 5.71
N ASP A 24 -21.05 4.37 6.17
CA ASP A 24 -19.89 4.99 5.53
C ASP A 24 -18.71 4.00 5.49
N SER A 25 -18.22 3.70 4.30
CA SER A 25 -17.12 2.76 4.07
C SER A 25 -15.84 3.17 4.80
N SER A 26 -15.66 4.47 5.07
CA SER A 26 -14.53 4.98 5.87
C SER A 26 -14.55 4.54 7.34
N ARG A 27 -15.68 4.03 7.81
CA ARG A 27 -15.89 3.55 9.19
C ARG A 27 -15.75 2.04 9.34
N ILE A 28 -15.51 1.30 8.25
CA ILE A 28 -15.48 -0.16 8.26
C ILE A 28 -14.04 -0.67 8.27
N VAL A 29 -13.73 -1.53 9.22
CA VAL A 29 -12.46 -2.28 9.31
C VAL A 29 -12.76 -3.74 9.00
N VAL A 30 -12.17 -4.28 7.94
CA VAL A 30 -12.33 -5.68 7.56
C VAL A 30 -11.21 -6.51 8.17
N LEU A 31 -11.55 -7.58 8.89
CA LEU A 31 -10.59 -8.52 9.45
C LEU A 31 -10.54 -9.79 8.59
N HIS A 32 -9.34 -10.30 8.37
CA HIS A 32 -9.12 -11.55 7.63
C HIS A 32 -8.26 -12.52 8.44
N GLY A 33 -8.64 -13.80 8.46
CA GLY A 33 -7.84 -14.86 9.04
C GLY A 33 -8.67 -16.00 9.61
N GLN A 34 -8.01 -17.11 9.93
CA GLN A 34 -8.64 -18.31 10.49
C GLN A 34 -9.23 -18.11 11.91
N ASP A 35 -8.87 -16.98 12.58
CA ASP A 35 -9.37 -16.59 13.90
C ASP A 35 -10.15 -15.27 13.86
N ALA A 36 -11.06 -15.12 12.92
CA ALA A 36 -11.88 -13.92 12.78
C ALA A 36 -12.64 -13.52 14.08
N ALA A 37 -13.05 -14.51 14.87
CA ALA A 37 -13.73 -14.26 16.17
C ALA A 37 -12.78 -13.67 17.22
N ALA A 38 -11.56 -14.21 17.33
CA ALA A 38 -10.54 -13.70 18.25
C ALA A 38 -10.06 -12.32 17.81
N ALA A 39 -9.88 -12.12 16.50
CA ALA A 39 -9.52 -10.83 15.93
C ALA A 39 -10.63 -9.78 16.14
N ARG A 40 -11.92 -10.16 16.04
CA ARG A 40 -13.07 -9.30 16.40
C ARG A 40 -13.04 -8.88 17.85
N ALA A 41 -12.83 -9.83 18.76
CA ALA A 41 -12.78 -9.56 20.19
C ALA A 41 -11.62 -8.61 20.53
N ALA A 42 -10.44 -8.84 19.95
CA ALA A 42 -9.28 -7.99 20.12
C ALA A 42 -9.49 -6.60 19.51
N ALA A 43 -10.09 -6.51 18.31
CA ALA A 43 -10.44 -5.25 17.68
C ALA A 43 -11.47 -4.47 18.48
N ALA A 44 -12.54 -5.14 18.96
CA ALA A 44 -13.57 -4.52 19.80
C ALA A 44 -12.98 -4.01 21.12
N ALA A 45 -12.10 -4.78 21.76
CA ALA A 45 -11.39 -4.35 22.97
C ALA A 45 -10.42 -3.19 22.69
N GLY A 46 -9.72 -3.22 21.56
CA GLY A 46 -8.85 -2.13 21.10
C GLY A 46 -9.61 -0.85 20.80
N ILE A 47 -10.76 -0.96 20.13
CA ILE A 47 -11.65 0.18 19.83
C ILE A 47 -12.20 0.78 21.13
N ALA A 48 -12.69 -0.05 22.05
CA ALA A 48 -13.19 0.39 23.35
C ALA A 48 -12.11 1.09 24.20
N ALA A 49 -10.84 0.69 24.03
CA ALA A 49 -9.70 1.31 24.68
C ALA A 49 -9.10 2.50 23.89
N GLY A 50 -9.73 2.91 22.77
CA GLY A 50 -9.23 3.97 21.89
C GLY A 50 -7.96 3.64 21.11
N ARG A 51 -7.60 2.36 20.98
CA ARG A 51 -6.32 1.91 20.39
C ARG A 51 -6.41 1.26 19.02
N GLY A 52 -7.60 1.08 18.44
CA GLY A 52 -7.79 0.35 17.18
C GLY A 52 -7.51 -1.16 17.29
N PRO A 53 -7.77 -1.94 16.22
CA PRO A 53 -7.47 -3.36 16.22
C PRO A 53 -5.94 -3.56 16.29
N VAL A 54 -5.47 -4.20 17.36
CA VAL A 54 -4.04 -4.49 17.57
C VAL A 54 -3.87 -6.00 17.62
N PRO A 55 -3.05 -6.61 16.75
CA PRO A 55 -2.68 -8.01 16.88
C PRO A 55 -1.86 -8.22 18.15
N VAL A 56 -1.98 -9.39 18.74
CA VAL A 56 -1.32 -9.73 20.01
C VAL A 56 0.21 -9.71 19.89
N ARG A 57 0.74 -9.99 18.73
CA ARG A 57 2.18 -9.84 18.37
C ARG A 57 2.33 -9.59 16.88
N PRO A 58 3.33 -8.79 16.44
CA PRO A 58 3.66 -8.64 15.03
C PRO A 58 4.15 -9.98 14.43
N HIS A 59 3.76 -10.24 13.18
CA HIS A 59 4.31 -11.38 12.45
C HIS A 59 5.77 -11.13 12.13
N SER A 60 6.65 -12.08 12.45
CA SER A 60 8.08 -12.02 12.17
C SER A 60 8.44 -12.99 11.04
N PHE A 61 9.34 -12.56 10.18
CA PHE A 61 9.88 -13.33 9.06
C PHE A 61 11.42 -13.33 9.14
N PRO A 62 12.12 -14.26 8.46
CA PRO A 62 13.58 -14.30 8.50
C PRO A 62 14.24 -13.14 7.73
N TRP A 63 13.47 -12.24 7.16
CA TRP A 63 13.98 -11.14 6.35
C TRP A 63 13.91 -9.81 7.08
N LYS A 64 14.92 -8.98 6.88
CA LYS A 64 14.89 -7.59 7.33
C LYS A 64 13.98 -6.79 6.41
N CYS A 65 12.85 -6.32 6.97
CA CYS A 65 11.79 -5.65 6.24
C CYS A 65 11.80 -4.13 6.47
N LEU A 66 11.42 -3.36 5.44
CA LEU A 66 11.18 -1.93 5.50
C LEU A 66 9.83 -1.61 4.86
N VAL A 67 8.96 -0.90 5.55
CA VAL A 67 7.77 -0.28 4.94
C VAL A 67 8.10 1.16 4.62
N VAL A 68 7.90 1.57 3.37
CA VAL A 68 8.02 2.97 2.91
C VAL A 68 6.63 3.56 2.84
N LEU A 69 6.43 4.64 3.58
CA LEU A 69 5.16 5.33 3.77
C LEU A 69 5.27 6.79 3.33
N PRO A 70 4.97 7.11 2.06
CA PRO A 70 4.94 8.47 1.58
C PRO A 70 3.80 9.27 2.24
N THR A 71 4.09 10.49 2.68
CA THR A 71 3.10 11.37 3.31
C THR A 71 3.08 12.76 2.66
N TYR A 72 1.89 13.32 2.51
CA TYR A 72 1.64 14.71 2.20
C TYR A 72 0.24 15.11 2.68
N ASN A 73 0.17 15.88 3.78
CA ASN A 73 -1.07 16.22 4.49
C ASN A 73 -1.83 14.98 4.99
N GLU A 74 -1.16 14.17 5.81
CA GLU A 74 -1.69 12.92 6.39
C GLU A 74 -1.70 12.96 7.93
N LYS A 75 -1.73 14.15 8.51
CA LYS A 75 -1.66 14.36 9.96
C LYS A 75 -2.73 13.57 10.75
N GLU A 76 -3.92 13.38 10.17
CA GLU A 76 -5.03 12.68 10.82
C GLU A 76 -4.86 11.14 10.80
N ASN A 77 -4.04 10.63 9.89
CA ASN A 77 -3.87 9.19 9.66
C ASN A 77 -2.52 8.67 10.18
N LEU A 78 -1.46 9.50 10.16
CA LEU A 78 -0.08 9.05 10.26
C LEU A 78 0.21 8.25 11.54
N GLU A 79 -0.20 8.73 12.70
CA GLU A 79 0.07 8.07 13.98
C GLU A 79 -0.62 6.70 14.06
N ALA A 80 -1.88 6.63 13.62
CA ALA A 80 -2.66 5.41 13.63
C ALA A 80 -2.14 4.37 12.65
N ILE A 81 -1.78 4.78 11.41
CA ILE A 81 -1.26 3.85 10.40
C ILE A 81 0.13 3.35 10.76
N ALA A 82 1.03 4.21 11.28
CA ALA A 82 2.35 3.81 11.73
C ALA A 82 2.28 2.79 12.87
N THR A 83 1.40 3.03 13.85
CA THR A 83 1.14 2.09 14.94
C THR A 83 0.62 0.75 14.41
N ALA A 84 -0.33 0.77 13.48
CA ALA A 84 -0.87 -0.45 12.90
C ALA A 84 0.18 -1.24 12.10
N ILE A 85 0.98 -0.60 11.26
CA ILE A 85 2.07 -1.25 10.51
C ILE A 85 3.00 -2.02 11.44
N LEU A 86 3.49 -1.36 12.48
CA LEU A 86 4.44 -1.93 13.46
C LEU A 86 3.82 -3.01 14.33
N ALA A 87 2.49 -3.00 14.49
CA ALA A 87 1.77 -4.00 15.25
C ALA A 87 1.53 -5.28 14.44
N TYR A 88 1.33 -5.18 13.12
CA TYR A 88 1.05 -6.35 12.27
C TYR A 88 2.31 -7.04 11.74
N LEU A 89 3.36 -6.31 11.46
CA LEU A 89 4.60 -6.85 10.90
C LEU A 89 5.81 -6.40 11.72
N ASP A 90 6.71 -7.34 12.01
CA ASP A 90 8.04 -7.01 12.54
C ASP A 90 8.89 -6.41 11.42
N THR A 91 8.88 -5.09 11.37
CA THR A 91 9.46 -4.28 10.29
C THR A 91 9.97 -2.95 10.81
N ASP A 92 10.89 -2.34 10.08
CA ASP A 92 11.17 -0.91 10.21
C ASP A 92 10.20 -0.10 9.33
N LEU A 93 9.96 1.15 9.69
CA LEU A 93 9.10 2.08 8.98
C LEU A 93 9.91 3.30 8.55
N LEU A 94 9.87 3.64 7.26
CA LEU A 94 10.40 4.89 6.72
C LEU A 94 9.24 5.77 6.27
N ILE A 95 8.99 6.85 7.00
CA ILE A 95 8.07 7.91 6.61
C ILE A 95 8.82 8.84 5.65
N VAL A 96 8.28 9.06 4.45
CA VAL A 96 8.84 9.99 3.47
C VAL A 96 7.90 11.17 3.35
N ASP A 97 8.19 12.23 4.07
CA ASP A 97 7.33 13.44 4.13
C ASP A 97 7.72 14.44 3.04
N ASP A 98 6.76 14.81 2.21
CA ASP A 98 6.90 15.72 1.08
C ASP A 98 6.73 17.19 1.48
N GLY A 99 7.23 17.58 2.64
CA GLY A 99 7.12 18.94 3.15
C GLY A 99 5.68 19.30 3.48
N SER A 100 4.98 18.46 4.23
CA SER A 100 3.58 18.65 4.61
C SER A 100 3.38 19.94 5.44
N PRO A 101 2.50 20.87 5.02
CA PRO A 101 2.26 22.10 5.76
C PRO A 101 1.27 21.96 6.93
N ASP A 102 0.66 20.78 7.12
CA ASP A 102 -0.41 20.54 8.11
C ASP A 102 0.08 20.02 9.46
N GLY A 103 1.39 19.83 9.66
CA GLY A 103 1.97 19.24 10.86
C GLY A 103 2.25 17.74 10.78
N THR A 104 2.10 17.14 9.61
CA THR A 104 2.44 15.71 9.39
C THR A 104 3.90 15.42 9.72
N GLY A 105 4.83 16.31 9.30
CA GLY A 105 6.27 16.16 9.53
C GLY A 105 6.61 16.12 11.03
N GLU A 106 6.02 17.00 11.83
CA GLU A 106 6.24 17.03 13.29
C GLU A 106 5.70 15.77 13.99
N ILE A 107 4.61 15.18 13.47
CA ILE A 107 4.12 13.88 13.97
C ILE A 107 5.13 12.78 13.61
N ALA A 108 5.65 12.79 12.39
CA ALA A 108 6.66 11.82 11.95
C ALA A 108 7.92 11.88 12.83
N ASP A 109 8.41 13.06 13.14
CA ASP A 109 9.58 13.27 14.01
C ASP A 109 9.33 12.75 15.44
N ARG A 110 8.15 13.02 16.00
CA ARG A 110 7.77 12.48 17.32
C ARG A 110 7.72 10.95 17.33
N LEU A 111 7.17 10.33 16.27
CA LEU A 111 7.16 8.89 16.14
C LEU A 111 8.58 8.31 16.04
N ALA A 112 9.47 8.94 15.29
CA ALA A 112 10.86 8.52 15.17
C ALA A 112 11.63 8.67 16.48
N ALA A 113 11.39 9.74 17.22
CA ALA A 113 12.00 9.93 18.54
C ALA A 113 11.53 8.90 19.57
N ALA A 114 10.27 8.45 19.47
CA ALA A 114 9.67 7.49 20.40
C ALA A 114 9.98 6.03 20.06
N ASN A 115 10.32 5.71 18.80
CA ASN A 115 10.51 4.33 18.36
C ASN A 115 11.70 4.20 17.38
N PRO A 116 12.78 3.49 17.75
CA PRO A 116 13.98 3.33 16.92
C PRO A 116 13.75 2.60 15.59
N ARG A 117 12.61 1.92 15.42
CA ARG A 117 12.22 1.29 14.15
C ARG A 117 11.57 2.27 13.18
N VAL A 118 11.25 3.49 13.61
CA VAL A 118 10.68 4.54 12.77
C VAL A 118 11.77 5.52 12.36
N ARG A 119 11.82 5.85 11.08
CA ARG A 119 12.69 6.87 10.52
C ARG A 119 11.91 7.82 9.65
N VAL A 120 12.39 9.02 9.52
CA VAL A 120 11.80 10.07 8.67
C VAL A 120 12.81 10.50 7.62
N LEU A 121 12.32 10.71 6.41
CA LEU A 121 13.01 11.39 5.34
C LEU A 121 12.16 12.60 4.93
N HIS A 122 12.56 13.79 5.35
CA HIS A 122 11.94 15.03 4.90
C HIS A 122 12.44 15.38 3.50
N ARG A 123 11.51 15.78 2.62
CA ARG A 123 11.82 16.30 1.29
C ARG A 123 11.39 17.76 1.20
N GLU A 124 12.03 18.53 0.33
CA GLU A 124 11.80 19.97 0.20
C GLU A 124 10.38 20.37 -0.24
N GLY A 125 9.57 19.39 -0.71
CA GLY A 125 8.20 19.63 -1.14
C GLY A 125 7.59 18.42 -1.85
N LYS A 126 6.41 18.61 -2.44
CA LYS A 126 5.66 17.57 -3.13
C LYS A 126 6.31 17.18 -4.46
N LEU A 127 7.27 16.26 -4.41
CA LEU A 127 8.04 15.79 -5.57
C LEU A 127 7.38 14.60 -6.30
N GLY A 128 6.30 14.06 -5.74
CA GLY A 128 5.53 12.97 -6.33
C GLY A 128 5.78 11.60 -5.73
N LEU A 129 4.76 10.73 -5.81
CA LEU A 129 4.72 9.43 -5.16
C LEU A 129 5.86 8.50 -5.62
N GLY A 130 6.11 8.43 -6.93
CA GLY A 130 7.17 7.57 -7.47
C GLY A 130 8.55 7.92 -6.94
N THR A 131 8.88 9.21 -6.87
CA THR A 131 10.17 9.66 -6.34
C THR A 131 10.31 9.41 -4.83
N ALA A 132 9.20 9.40 -4.08
CA ALA A 132 9.20 9.03 -2.66
C ALA A 132 9.55 7.55 -2.48
N TYR A 133 8.96 6.67 -3.27
CA TYR A 133 9.30 5.25 -3.24
C TYR A 133 10.73 4.99 -3.72
N LEU A 134 11.20 5.66 -4.77
CA LEU A 134 12.60 5.53 -5.21
C LEU A 134 13.60 5.93 -4.11
N ALA A 135 13.32 7.01 -3.37
CA ALA A 135 14.12 7.40 -2.22
C ALA A 135 14.10 6.32 -1.11
N GLY A 136 12.92 5.73 -0.86
CA GLY A 136 12.76 4.60 0.05
C GLY A 136 13.53 3.35 -0.39
N PHE A 137 13.52 3.02 -1.67
CA PHE A 137 14.29 1.90 -2.22
C PHE A 137 15.80 2.11 -2.08
N ALA A 138 16.29 3.31 -2.32
CA ALA A 138 17.70 3.65 -2.10
C ALA A 138 18.10 3.46 -0.61
N GLN A 139 17.25 3.88 0.32
CA GLN A 139 17.46 3.64 1.75
C GLN A 139 17.42 2.13 2.10
N ALA A 140 16.52 1.38 1.48
CA ALA A 140 16.43 -0.06 1.69
C ALA A 140 17.72 -0.78 1.23
N GLN A 141 18.24 -0.42 0.06
CA GLN A 141 19.49 -0.95 -0.47
C GLN A 141 20.69 -0.59 0.42
N ALA A 142 20.84 0.69 0.75
CA ALA A 142 21.96 1.20 1.54
C ALA A 142 22.04 0.62 2.95
N ARG A 143 20.90 0.21 3.53
CA ARG A 143 20.82 -0.31 4.91
C ARG A 143 20.67 -1.83 4.99
N GLY A 144 20.79 -2.54 3.87
CA GLY A 144 20.77 -4.00 3.81
C GLY A 144 19.42 -4.61 4.17
N TYR A 145 18.31 -3.96 3.79
CA TYR A 145 17.00 -4.59 3.84
C TYR A 145 16.87 -5.64 2.74
N GLU A 146 16.09 -6.67 3.01
CA GLU A 146 15.83 -7.75 2.05
C GLU A 146 14.47 -7.62 1.39
N ARG A 147 13.51 -7.04 2.12
CA ARG A 147 12.16 -6.75 1.64
C ARG A 147 11.83 -5.28 1.86
N VAL A 148 11.25 -4.65 0.82
CA VAL A 148 10.75 -3.28 0.94
C VAL A 148 9.31 -3.22 0.45
N PHE A 149 8.46 -2.59 1.24
CA PHE A 149 7.04 -2.44 0.96
C PHE A 149 6.73 -1.01 0.52
N GLU A 150 5.83 -0.90 -0.44
CA GLU A 150 5.10 0.32 -0.76
C GLU A 150 3.72 0.27 -0.10
N MET A 151 3.33 1.34 0.58
CA MET A 151 2.04 1.45 1.23
C MET A 151 1.61 2.91 1.33
N ASP A 152 0.32 3.20 1.07
CA ASP A 152 -0.25 4.54 1.27
C ASP A 152 -0.64 4.76 2.73
N ALA A 153 -0.61 6.03 3.19
CA ALA A 153 -0.86 6.40 4.58
C ALA A 153 -2.35 6.57 4.95
N ASP A 154 -3.27 6.35 4.02
CA ASP A 154 -4.70 6.69 4.15
C ASP A 154 -5.61 5.51 4.53
N PHE A 155 -5.05 4.39 4.96
CA PHE A 155 -5.74 3.13 5.27
C PHE A 155 -6.46 2.46 4.08
N SER A 156 -6.27 2.93 2.85
CA SER A 156 -6.78 2.21 1.67
C SER A 156 -6.06 0.87 1.45
N HIS A 157 -4.83 0.77 1.95
CA HIS A 157 -4.04 -0.45 2.03
C HIS A 157 -4.08 -0.99 3.47
N PRO A 158 -4.71 -2.16 3.68
CA PRO A 158 -4.88 -2.71 5.02
C PRO A 158 -3.56 -3.16 5.65
N PRO A 159 -3.13 -2.63 6.82
CA PRO A 159 -1.89 -3.06 7.47
C PRO A 159 -1.85 -4.56 7.82
N TRP A 160 -2.99 -5.17 8.08
CA TRP A 160 -3.11 -6.61 8.37
C TRP A 160 -2.84 -7.52 7.17
N ASP A 161 -2.75 -6.98 5.96
CA ASP A 161 -2.33 -7.73 4.78
C ASP A 161 -0.80 -7.72 4.59
N LEU A 162 -0.04 -6.87 5.31
CA LEU A 162 1.43 -6.86 5.25
C LEU A 162 2.07 -8.23 5.49
N PRO A 163 1.66 -9.02 6.51
CA PRO A 163 2.21 -10.36 6.71
C PRO A 163 1.94 -11.31 5.54
N ARG A 164 0.78 -11.20 4.88
CA ARG A 164 0.43 -12.05 3.73
C ARG A 164 1.29 -11.72 2.52
N LEU A 165 1.53 -10.43 2.26
CA LEU A 165 2.45 -10.00 1.20
C LEU A 165 3.88 -10.45 1.52
N CYS A 166 4.31 -10.29 2.78
CA CYS A 166 5.63 -10.74 3.22
C CYS A 166 5.81 -12.25 3.00
N ALA A 167 4.88 -13.08 3.45
CA ALA A 167 4.92 -14.53 3.26
C ALA A 167 4.99 -14.93 1.78
N ALA A 168 4.17 -14.29 0.92
CA ALA A 168 4.18 -14.56 -0.52
C ALA A 168 5.51 -14.16 -1.19
N SER A 169 6.27 -13.22 -0.61
CA SER A 169 7.58 -12.81 -1.12
C SER A 169 8.68 -13.88 -0.95
N ALA A 170 8.41 -14.98 -0.23
CA ALA A 170 9.29 -16.14 -0.23
C ALA A 170 9.49 -16.76 -1.63
N HIS A 171 8.50 -16.57 -2.50
CA HIS A 171 8.43 -17.22 -3.80
C HIS A 171 8.32 -16.25 -4.99
N ALA A 172 8.50 -14.94 -4.76
CA ALA A 172 8.35 -13.92 -5.80
C ALA A 172 9.22 -12.70 -5.52
N GLU A 173 9.78 -12.10 -6.55
CA GLU A 173 10.57 -10.88 -6.45
C GLU A 173 9.71 -9.62 -6.32
N LEU A 174 8.45 -9.71 -6.75
CA LEU A 174 7.43 -8.69 -6.54
C LEU A 174 6.12 -9.36 -6.12
N VAL A 175 5.57 -8.94 -4.99
CA VAL A 175 4.21 -9.28 -4.57
C VAL A 175 3.34 -8.05 -4.66
N ILE A 176 2.18 -8.19 -5.26
CA ILE A 176 1.19 -7.11 -5.44
C ILE A 176 -0.06 -7.45 -4.66
N GLY A 177 -0.49 -6.56 -3.77
CA GLY A 177 -1.81 -6.59 -3.16
C GLY A 177 -2.85 -6.22 -4.21
N SER A 178 -3.54 -7.22 -4.76
CA SER A 178 -4.38 -7.11 -5.95
C SER A 178 -5.87 -7.04 -5.61
N ARG A 179 -6.54 -6.08 -6.24
CA ARG A 179 -8.01 -5.88 -6.17
C ARG A 179 -8.75 -6.78 -7.18
N TYR A 180 -8.03 -7.36 -8.15
CA TYR A 180 -8.63 -7.98 -9.35
C TYR A 180 -8.35 -9.47 -9.51
N VAL A 181 -7.62 -10.10 -8.62
CA VAL A 181 -7.54 -11.56 -8.51
C VAL A 181 -8.73 -12.10 -7.72
N ARG A 182 -8.99 -13.42 -7.83
CA ARG A 182 -10.07 -14.07 -7.07
C ARG A 182 -9.90 -13.82 -5.56
N GLY A 183 -10.93 -13.28 -4.92
CA GLY A 183 -10.92 -12.87 -3.52
C GLY A 183 -10.50 -11.43 -3.28
N GLY A 184 -10.06 -10.70 -4.31
CA GLY A 184 -9.78 -9.27 -4.21
C GLY A 184 -10.99 -8.41 -4.55
N SER A 185 -11.04 -7.18 -4.05
CA SER A 185 -12.17 -6.28 -4.30
C SER A 185 -11.89 -4.84 -3.96
N THR A 186 -12.86 -3.97 -4.27
CA THR A 186 -12.85 -2.55 -3.94
C THR A 186 -14.14 -2.16 -3.23
N LEU A 187 -14.04 -1.54 -2.06
CA LEU A 187 -15.14 -0.97 -1.29
C LEU A 187 -15.25 0.54 -1.53
N GLY A 188 -16.46 1.06 -1.60
CA GLY A 188 -16.71 2.50 -1.76
C GLY A 188 -16.58 3.03 -3.18
N TRP A 189 -16.10 2.25 -4.15
CA TRP A 189 -15.96 2.69 -5.54
C TRP A 189 -17.27 2.55 -6.31
N ASP A 190 -17.65 3.58 -7.06
CA ASP A 190 -18.73 3.50 -8.03
C ASP A 190 -18.36 2.58 -9.23
N TRP A 191 -19.39 2.17 -9.99
CA TRP A 191 -19.19 1.23 -11.09
C TRP A 191 -18.35 1.82 -12.24
N LYS A 192 -18.40 3.15 -12.49
CA LYS A 192 -17.62 3.82 -13.54
C LYS A 192 -16.13 3.79 -13.22
N ARG A 193 -15.77 4.07 -11.96
CA ARG A 193 -14.39 4.00 -11.46
C ARG A 193 -13.88 2.55 -11.50
N LYS A 194 -14.70 1.56 -11.11
CA LYS A 194 -14.37 0.13 -11.21
C LYS A 194 -14.09 -0.28 -12.66
N LEU A 195 -14.96 0.11 -13.58
CA LEU A 195 -14.81 -0.19 -15.01
C LEU A 195 -13.54 0.44 -15.59
N LEU A 196 -13.34 1.75 -15.36
CA LEU A 196 -12.16 2.47 -15.84
C LEU A 196 -10.86 1.84 -15.33
N SER A 197 -10.80 1.54 -14.02
CA SER A 197 -9.63 0.92 -13.42
C SER A 197 -9.37 -0.49 -13.99
N ARG A 198 -10.41 -1.34 -14.14
CA ARG A 198 -10.26 -2.67 -14.75
C ARG A 198 -9.80 -2.59 -16.20
N SER A 199 -10.36 -1.68 -16.99
CA SER A 199 -9.97 -1.49 -18.40
C SER A 199 -8.52 -1.03 -18.51
N ALA A 200 -8.08 -0.09 -17.67
CA ALA A 200 -6.69 0.39 -17.65
C ALA A 200 -5.70 -0.74 -17.28
N ASN A 201 -6.05 -1.57 -16.30
CA ASN A 201 -5.22 -2.71 -15.90
C ASN A 201 -5.15 -3.80 -16.98
N LEU A 202 -6.28 -4.11 -17.60
CA LEU A 202 -6.34 -5.07 -18.72
C LEU A 202 -5.49 -4.59 -19.90
N TYR A 203 -5.63 -3.31 -20.28
CA TYR A 203 -4.83 -2.68 -21.34
C TYR A 203 -3.32 -2.79 -21.03
N ALA A 204 -2.89 -2.35 -19.84
CA ALA A 204 -1.48 -2.39 -19.45
C ALA A 204 -0.95 -3.83 -19.42
N GLY A 205 -1.69 -4.76 -18.83
CA GLY A 205 -1.32 -6.17 -18.74
C GLY A 205 -1.16 -6.84 -20.11
N LEU A 206 -2.07 -6.57 -21.05
CA LEU A 206 -2.03 -7.12 -22.41
C LEU A 206 -0.88 -6.52 -23.23
N VAL A 207 -0.77 -5.18 -23.27
CA VAL A 207 0.26 -4.52 -24.07
C VAL A 207 1.67 -4.87 -23.59
N LEU A 208 1.88 -4.93 -22.27
CA LEU A 208 3.19 -5.23 -21.68
C LEU A 208 3.47 -6.73 -21.54
N GLY A 209 2.47 -7.59 -21.70
CA GLY A 209 2.63 -9.05 -21.60
C GLY A 209 3.07 -9.53 -20.23
N THR A 210 2.68 -8.83 -19.16
CA THR A 210 3.15 -9.14 -17.80
C THR A 210 2.41 -10.30 -17.14
N GLY A 211 1.17 -10.56 -17.55
CA GLY A 211 0.26 -11.50 -16.89
C GLY A 211 -0.30 -11.01 -15.56
N VAL A 212 0.00 -9.78 -15.15
CA VAL A 212 -0.48 -9.15 -13.91
C VAL A 212 -1.86 -8.54 -14.14
N ARG A 213 -2.79 -8.80 -13.21
CA ARG A 213 -4.18 -8.31 -13.29
C ARG A 213 -4.34 -6.92 -12.68
N ASP A 214 -3.51 -6.58 -11.68
CA ASP A 214 -3.57 -5.28 -11.01
C ASP A 214 -2.22 -4.52 -11.11
N MET A 215 -1.95 -4.00 -12.30
CA MET A 215 -0.74 -3.24 -12.61
C MET A 215 -0.66 -1.90 -11.87
N THR A 216 -1.80 -1.37 -11.42
CA THR A 216 -1.92 -0.03 -10.82
C THR A 216 -2.00 -0.05 -9.29
N ALA A 217 -2.00 -1.23 -8.67
CA ALA A 217 -1.98 -1.33 -7.21
C ALA A 217 -0.69 -0.75 -6.62
N GLY A 218 -0.82 0.06 -5.57
CA GLY A 218 0.30 0.67 -4.86
C GLY A 218 0.73 -0.09 -3.59
N PHE A 219 0.04 -1.16 -3.23
CA PHE A 219 0.41 -2.00 -2.09
C PHE A 219 1.27 -3.16 -2.55
N ARG A 220 2.58 -3.09 -2.30
CA ARG A 220 3.55 -4.00 -2.90
C ARG A 220 4.64 -4.39 -1.92
N CYS A 221 5.23 -5.57 -2.16
CA CYS A 221 6.46 -6.02 -1.51
C CYS A 221 7.47 -6.41 -2.58
N PHE A 222 8.66 -5.81 -2.53
CA PHE A 222 9.76 -6.08 -3.46
C PHE A 222 10.91 -6.79 -2.74
N HIS A 223 11.59 -7.68 -3.46
CA HIS A 223 12.94 -8.09 -3.13
C HIS A 223 13.93 -6.97 -3.43
N VAL A 224 14.66 -6.52 -2.42
CA VAL A 224 15.64 -5.42 -2.58
C VAL A 224 16.77 -5.84 -3.52
N ALA A 225 17.22 -7.10 -3.46
CA ALA A 225 18.23 -7.62 -4.37
C ALA A 225 17.78 -7.58 -5.85
N ARG A 226 16.48 -7.70 -6.14
CA ARG A 226 15.95 -7.56 -7.50
C ARG A 226 15.88 -6.10 -7.92
N LEU A 227 15.52 -5.20 -7.03
CA LEU A 227 15.55 -3.75 -7.30
C LEU A 227 16.97 -3.27 -7.64
N ALA A 228 18.00 -3.84 -7.02
CA ALA A 228 19.40 -3.51 -7.33
C ALA A 228 19.85 -3.93 -8.74
N GLN A 229 19.10 -4.82 -9.41
CA GLN A 229 19.37 -5.27 -10.79
C GLN A 229 18.61 -4.42 -11.84
N ILE A 230 17.82 -3.47 -11.41
CA ILE A 230 17.03 -2.56 -12.26
C ILE A 230 17.67 -1.18 -12.19
N ASP A 231 17.86 -0.56 -13.35
CA ASP A 231 18.27 0.85 -13.40
C ASP A 231 17.11 1.75 -12.97
N LEU A 232 17.04 2.04 -11.69
CA LEU A 232 16.00 2.89 -11.08
C LEU A 232 16.13 4.36 -11.51
N SER A 233 17.31 4.80 -11.99
CA SER A 233 17.50 6.17 -12.47
C SER A 233 16.68 6.48 -13.75
N ARG A 234 16.32 5.45 -14.49
CA ARG A 234 15.47 5.55 -15.69
C ARG A 234 13.97 5.47 -15.42
N VAL A 235 13.57 5.31 -14.16
CA VAL A 235 12.14 5.30 -13.79
C VAL A 235 11.68 6.75 -13.70
N GLY A 236 10.94 7.19 -14.71
CA GLY A 236 10.48 8.59 -14.80
C GLY A 236 8.98 8.76 -14.58
N ALA A 237 8.23 7.66 -14.51
CA ALA A 237 6.79 7.70 -14.36
C ALA A 237 6.35 8.12 -12.96
N GLN A 238 5.16 8.73 -12.88
CA GLN A 238 4.58 9.20 -11.63
C GLN A 238 3.23 8.52 -11.34
N GLY A 239 2.82 8.47 -10.07
CA GLY A 239 1.52 7.92 -9.67
C GLY A 239 1.32 6.47 -10.14
N TYR A 240 0.18 6.18 -10.78
CA TYR A 240 -0.12 4.81 -11.27
C TYR A 240 0.79 4.35 -12.39
N ALA A 241 1.30 5.26 -13.20
CA ALA A 241 2.24 4.95 -14.28
C ALA A 241 3.56 4.41 -13.70
N PHE A 242 4.01 4.91 -12.56
CA PHE A 242 5.15 4.37 -11.81
C PHE A 242 4.93 2.89 -11.44
N GLN A 243 3.74 2.55 -10.95
CA GLN A 243 3.43 1.18 -10.58
C GLN A 243 3.45 0.21 -11.77
N ILE A 244 2.94 0.66 -12.92
CA ILE A 244 2.98 -0.10 -14.18
C ILE A 244 4.42 -0.31 -14.64
N GLU A 245 5.23 0.75 -14.63
CA GLU A 245 6.63 0.72 -15.05
C GLU A 245 7.45 -0.23 -14.16
N MET A 246 7.30 -0.15 -12.84
CA MET A 246 8.02 -1.01 -11.90
C MET A 246 7.69 -2.49 -12.09
N ALA A 247 6.41 -2.85 -12.23
CA ALA A 247 6.01 -4.23 -12.50
C ALA A 247 6.58 -4.75 -13.82
N PHE A 248 6.56 -3.92 -14.87
CA PHE A 248 7.14 -4.27 -16.16
C PHE A 248 8.65 -4.49 -16.09
N ARG A 249 9.40 -3.60 -15.43
CA ARG A 249 10.85 -3.71 -15.27
C ARG A 249 11.25 -4.95 -14.47
N ILE A 250 10.54 -5.26 -13.38
CA ILE A 250 10.73 -6.50 -12.62
C ILE A 250 10.51 -7.71 -13.52
N LYS A 251 9.42 -7.75 -14.29
CA LYS A 251 9.12 -8.87 -15.19
C LYS A 251 10.18 -9.06 -16.26
N ARG A 252 10.65 -7.97 -16.84
CA ARG A 252 11.73 -8.01 -17.86
C ARG A 252 13.07 -8.47 -17.30
N ALA A 253 13.37 -8.10 -16.07
CA ALA A 253 14.57 -8.60 -15.37
C ALA A 253 14.45 -10.09 -14.97
N GLY A 254 13.40 -10.81 -15.45
CA GLY A 254 13.17 -12.22 -15.13
C GLY A 254 12.56 -12.45 -13.75
N GLY A 255 12.08 -11.39 -13.09
CA GLY A 255 11.45 -11.52 -11.77
C GLY A 255 10.07 -12.18 -11.86
N ARG A 256 9.78 -13.03 -10.87
CA ARG A 256 8.46 -13.61 -10.65
C ARG A 256 7.57 -12.60 -9.92
N ILE A 257 6.37 -12.40 -10.45
CA ILE A 257 5.35 -11.53 -9.84
C ILE A 257 4.21 -12.42 -9.35
N VAL A 258 3.78 -12.20 -8.11
CA VAL A 258 2.63 -12.88 -7.48
C VAL A 258 1.64 -11.83 -7.02
N GLU A 259 0.36 -12.10 -7.20
CA GLU A 259 -0.73 -11.26 -6.74
C GLU A 259 -1.45 -11.91 -5.55
N VAL A 260 -1.55 -11.18 -4.44
CA VAL A 260 -2.27 -11.58 -3.23
C VAL A 260 -3.58 -10.78 -3.18
N PRO A 261 -4.75 -11.43 -3.05
CA PRO A 261 -6.01 -10.69 -2.98
C PRO A 261 -6.07 -9.80 -1.74
N ILE A 262 -6.45 -8.53 -1.96
CA ILE A 262 -6.71 -7.57 -0.89
C ILE A 262 -8.09 -6.94 -1.05
N HIS A 263 -8.63 -6.44 0.04
CA HIS A 263 -9.85 -5.62 0.03
C HIS A 263 -9.46 -4.16 0.17
N PHE A 264 -9.45 -3.47 -0.96
CA PHE A 264 -9.14 -2.04 -1.01
C PHE A 264 -10.36 -1.24 -0.54
N VAL A 265 -10.21 -0.48 0.53
CA VAL A 265 -11.23 0.42 1.05
C VAL A 265 -10.93 1.84 0.54
N ASP A 266 -11.93 2.57 0.04
CA ASP A 266 -11.68 3.96 -0.34
C ASP A 266 -11.22 4.76 0.89
N ARG A 267 -10.32 5.71 0.67
CA ARG A 267 -9.65 6.44 1.77
C ARG A 267 -10.63 7.01 2.78
N ARG A 268 -10.26 6.97 4.05
CA ARG A 268 -11.09 7.43 5.17
C ARG A 268 -11.22 8.95 5.21
N VAL A 269 -10.17 9.68 4.81
CA VAL A 269 -10.09 11.13 4.81
C VAL A 269 -9.41 11.60 3.52
N GLY A 270 -9.87 12.72 2.95
CA GLY A 270 -9.31 13.33 1.76
C GLY A 270 -10.03 12.98 0.45
N LYS A 271 -9.66 13.66 -0.64
CA LYS A 271 -10.22 13.45 -1.98
C LYS A 271 -9.29 12.63 -2.86
N SER A 272 -9.85 11.73 -3.68
CA SER A 272 -9.08 10.95 -4.65
C SER A 272 -8.28 11.88 -5.58
N LYS A 273 -6.97 11.63 -5.68
CA LYS A 273 -6.05 12.38 -6.56
C LYS A 273 -6.06 11.86 -8.00
N MET A 274 -6.93 10.87 -8.33
CA MET A 274 -7.12 10.40 -9.71
C MET A 274 -7.73 11.48 -10.58
N ASN A 275 -7.04 11.85 -11.65
CA ASN A 275 -7.54 12.76 -12.66
C ASN A 275 -7.30 12.19 -14.07
N ALA A 276 -8.00 12.75 -15.06
CA ALA A 276 -7.91 12.35 -16.47
C ALA A 276 -6.48 12.49 -17.04
N LYS A 277 -5.64 13.35 -16.44
CA LYS A 277 -4.23 13.53 -16.84
C LYS A 277 -3.42 12.27 -16.56
N ILE A 278 -3.58 11.67 -15.39
CA ILE A 278 -2.87 10.43 -14.98
C ILE A 278 -3.29 9.25 -15.86
N ALA A 279 -4.59 9.13 -16.16
CA ALA A 279 -5.07 8.08 -17.07
C ALA A 279 -4.50 8.23 -18.49
N ARG A 280 -4.41 9.46 -18.98
CA ARG A 280 -3.84 9.77 -20.30
C ARG A 280 -2.33 9.52 -20.33
N GLU A 281 -1.60 9.86 -19.27
CA GLU A 281 -0.17 9.56 -19.12
C GLU A 281 0.10 8.05 -19.23
N ALA A 282 -0.70 7.22 -18.55
CA ALA A 282 -0.58 5.76 -18.64
C ALA A 282 -0.82 5.22 -20.06
N LEU A 283 -1.78 5.79 -20.81
CA LEU A 283 -2.05 5.39 -22.19
C LEU A 283 -0.85 5.59 -23.13
N TRP A 284 -0.09 6.66 -22.92
CA TRP A 284 1.11 6.94 -23.74
C TRP A 284 2.34 6.19 -23.22
N LEU A 285 2.48 6.06 -21.91
CA LEU A 285 3.63 5.39 -21.30
C LEU A 285 3.68 3.90 -21.64
N VAL A 286 2.54 3.20 -21.60
CA VAL A 286 2.48 1.75 -21.77
C VAL A 286 3.08 1.29 -23.12
N PRO A 287 2.71 1.85 -24.29
CA PRO A 287 3.37 1.52 -25.54
C PRO A 287 4.86 1.92 -25.59
N GLN A 288 5.22 3.06 -24.99
CA GLN A 288 6.62 3.48 -24.93
C GLN A 288 7.49 2.52 -24.12
N LEU A 289 6.99 2.02 -22.99
CA LEU A 289 7.68 1.00 -22.20
C LEU A 289 7.89 -0.28 -23.00
N ARG A 290 6.89 -0.68 -23.79
CA ARG A 290 7.01 -1.88 -24.65
C ARG A 290 8.07 -1.71 -25.75
N LEU A 291 8.19 -0.51 -26.32
CA LEU A 291 9.12 -0.23 -27.41
C LEU A 291 10.57 0.01 -26.95
N ARG A 292 10.73 0.65 -25.78
CA ARG A 292 12.06 1.00 -25.24
C ARG A 292 12.71 -0.12 -24.43
N GLY A 293 11.93 -1.05 -24.06
CA GLY A 293 12.34 -2.20 -23.28
C GLY A 293 12.38 -3.42 -24.11
#